data_8b27782cb189975f7477c65a47919f93
#
_entry.id   8b27782cb189975f7477c65a47919f93
#
_cell.length_a   1.000
_cell.length_b   1.000
_cell.length_c   1.000
_cell.angle_alpha   90.00
_cell.angle_beta   90.00
_cell.angle_gamma   90.00
#
_symmetry.space_group_name_H-M   'P 1'
#
loop_
_entity.id
_entity.type
_entity.pdbx_description
1 polymer ?
#
loop_
_entity_poly.entity_id
_entity_poly.type
_entity_poly.pdbx_seq_one_letter_code
_entity_poly.pdbx_strand_id
1 'polypeptide(L)'
;MRISHIPLRLTTGAYILNSGLGKRNLDEESAAGLQQMAANAFPQVMDLDAARFGKLLSAAEIAVGLTLLTPFVPSRLAGLVLGAFSGGMVTMYLKTPGLTEEDGIRPTAQGTPLAKDVWMAGIAASLLLDRKNRTKIKEVTKVKEVKVPAPVKAGAAAVAVKAAKDIKHHKDKDHKDSKKSK
;
A
#
# COMPACT_ATOMS: atom_id res chain seq x y z
N MET A 1 6.79 10.81 1.83
CA MET A 1 5.87 9.66 1.76
C MET A 1 5.29 9.60 0.34
N ARG A 2 5.14 8.42 -0.29
CA ARG A 2 4.46 8.31 -1.59
C ARG A 2 2.95 8.24 -1.37
N ILE A 3 2.17 8.85 -2.26
CA ILE A 3 0.71 8.83 -2.19
C ILE A 3 0.17 7.39 -2.23
N SER A 4 0.82 6.51 -3.00
CA SER A 4 0.49 5.08 -3.09
C SER A 4 0.62 4.31 -1.77
N HIS A 5 1.41 4.81 -0.80
CA HIS A 5 1.56 4.16 0.50
C HIS A 5 0.50 4.61 1.51
N ILE A 6 -0.22 5.71 1.23
CA ILE A 6 -1.21 6.25 2.16
C ILE A 6 -2.33 5.24 2.44
N PRO A 7 -3.00 4.66 1.44
CA PRO A 7 -4.05 3.68 1.70
C PRO A 7 -3.54 2.47 2.49
N LEU A 8 -2.39 1.91 2.10
CA LEU A 8 -1.80 0.74 2.76
C LEU A 8 -1.51 1.01 4.24
N ARG A 9 -0.93 2.17 4.55
CA ARG A 9 -0.60 2.55 5.92
C ARG A 9 -1.83 2.89 6.75
N LEU A 10 -2.81 3.60 6.17
CA LEU A 10 -4.02 3.99 6.88
C LEU A 10 -4.87 2.77 7.23
N THR A 11 -5.16 1.89 6.29
CA THR A 11 -6.01 0.73 6.53
C THR A 11 -5.36 -0.25 7.50
N THR A 12 -4.10 -0.61 7.27
CA THR A 12 -3.37 -1.53 8.15
C THR A 12 -3.12 -0.94 9.53
N GLY A 13 -2.69 0.34 9.58
CA GLY A 13 -2.41 1.03 10.83
C GLY A 13 -3.65 1.22 11.70
N ALA A 14 -4.78 1.61 11.09
CA ALA A 14 -6.05 1.74 11.81
C ALA A 14 -6.54 0.39 12.35
N TYR A 15 -6.42 -0.68 11.56
CA TYR A 15 -6.81 -2.02 11.97
C TYR A 15 -5.98 -2.51 13.17
N ILE A 16 -4.64 -2.42 13.08
CA ILE A 16 -3.74 -2.88 14.14
C ILE A 16 -3.90 -2.01 15.40
N LEU A 17 -4.04 -0.69 15.24
CA LEU A 17 -4.29 0.21 16.37
C LEU A 17 -5.59 -0.16 17.11
N ASN A 18 -6.68 -0.37 16.37
CA ASN A 18 -7.95 -0.79 16.94
C ASN A 18 -7.84 -2.13 17.67
N SER A 19 -7.11 -3.10 17.09
CA SER A 19 -6.80 -4.38 17.72
C SER A 19 -6.06 -4.21 19.06
N GLY A 20 -5.01 -3.38 19.06
CA GLY A 20 -4.24 -3.08 20.27
C GLY A 20 -5.06 -2.37 21.34
N LEU A 21 -5.87 -1.39 20.96
CA LEU A 21 -6.77 -0.69 21.89
C LEU A 21 -7.80 -1.63 22.52
N GLY A 22 -8.36 -2.56 21.72
CA GLY A 22 -9.28 -3.58 22.23
C GLY A 22 -8.65 -4.52 23.25
N LYS A 23 -7.32 -4.72 23.19
CA LYS A 23 -6.57 -5.59 24.10
C LYS A 23 -6.09 -4.88 25.39
N ARG A 24 -6.32 -3.57 25.55
CA ARG A 24 -5.81 -2.85 26.74
C ARG A 24 -6.31 -3.38 28.07
N ASN A 25 -7.54 -3.87 28.08
CA ASN A 25 -8.22 -4.36 29.28
C ASN A 25 -8.60 -5.85 29.10
N LEU A 26 -7.72 -6.65 28.49
CA LEU A 26 -7.90 -8.09 28.41
C LEU A 26 -7.98 -8.67 29.82
N ASP A 27 -8.97 -9.52 30.06
CA ASP A 27 -9.01 -10.37 31.25
C ASP A 27 -7.86 -11.39 31.22
N GLU A 28 -7.55 -11.95 32.38
CA GLU A 28 -6.41 -12.83 32.54
C GLU A 28 -6.55 -14.13 31.73
N GLU A 29 -7.77 -14.66 31.60
CA GLU A 29 -8.06 -15.87 30.85
C GLU A 29 -7.81 -15.65 29.33
N SER A 30 -8.31 -14.55 28.78
CA SER A 30 -8.08 -14.18 27.38
C SER A 30 -6.60 -13.90 27.11
N ALA A 31 -5.90 -13.26 28.05
CA ALA A 31 -4.47 -13.00 27.94
C ALA A 31 -3.67 -14.30 27.96
N ALA A 32 -4.01 -15.25 28.85
CA ALA A 32 -3.39 -16.57 28.93
C ALA A 32 -3.60 -17.38 27.64
N GLY A 33 -4.79 -17.34 27.06
CA GLY A 33 -5.08 -18.01 25.78
C GLY A 33 -4.22 -17.48 24.64
N LEU A 34 -4.06 -16.16 24.53
CA LEU A 34 -3.17 -15.54 23.52
C LEU A 34 -1.70 -15.86 23.81
N GLN A 35 -1.28 -15.89 25.06
CA GLN A 35 0.07 -16.24 25.48
C GLN A 35 0.39 -17.70 25.12
N GLN A 36 -0.52 -18.63 25.39
CA GLN A 36 -0.38 -20.03 25.03
C GLN A 36 -0.21 -20.22 23.52
N MET A 37 -1.00 -19.48 22.73
CA MET A 37 -0.86 -19.51 21.26
C MET A 37 0.51 -18.97 20.83
N ALA A 38 0.96 -17.84 21.42
CA ALA A 38 2.26 -17.26 21.14
C ALA A 38 3.42 -18.18 21.54
N ALA A 39 3.26 -18.96 22.62
CA ALA A 39 4.27 -19.88 23.12
C ALA A 39 4.62 -21.01 22.13
N ASN A 40 3.71 -21.39 21.24
CA ASN A 40 4.01 -22.37 20.19
C ASN A 40 5.12 -21.88 19.24
N ALA A 41 5.25 -20.57 19.06
CA ALA A 41 6.29 -19.97 18.24
C ALA A 41 7.46 -19.43 19.06
N PHE A 42 7.16 -18.90 20.25
CA PHE A 42 8.07 -18.18 21.14
C PHE A 42 7.92 -18.67 22.58
N PRO A 43 8.50 -19.84 22.95
CA PRO A 43 8.31 -20.42 24.29
C PRO A 43 8.66 -19.48 25.44
N GLN A 44 9.57 -18.52 25.21
CA GLN A 44 10.03 -17.56 26.20
C GLN A 44 8.89 -16.63 26.72
N VAL A 45 7.78 -16.51 25.98
CA VAL A 45 6.65 -15.69 26.45
C VAL A 45 5.99 -16.27 27.69
N MET A 46 6.18 -17.56 27.95
CA MET A 46 5.65 -18.24 29.16
C MET A 46 6.37 -17.83 30.45
N ASP A 47 7.55 -17.22 30.33
CA ASP A 47 8.27 -16.66 31.50
C ASP A 47 7.59 -15.37 32.04
N LEU A 48 6.63 -14.84 31.30
CA LEU A 48 5.85 -13.67 31.66
C LEU A 48 4.55 -14.10 32.34
N ASP A 49 4.08 -13.25 33.27
CA ASP A 49 2.72 -13.29 33.76
C ASP A 49 1.72 -12.97 32.63
N ALA A 50 0.60 -13.69 32.54
CA ALA A 50 -0.37 -13.56 31.45
C ALA A 50 -0.90 -12.12 31.31
N ALA A 51 -1.18 -11.45 32.42
CA ALA A 51 -1.65 -10.06 32.40
C ALA A 51 -0.57 -9.10 31.87
N ARG A 52 0.71 -9.35 32.17
CA ARG A 52 1.83 -8.59 31.60
C ARG A 52 2.00 -8.85 30.11
N PHE A 53 1.89 -10.12 29.70
CA PHE A 53 1.93 -10.48 28.30
C PHE A 53 0.83 -9.74 27.50
N GLY A 54 -0.42 -9.76 27.97
CA GLY A 54 -1.54 -9.07 27.36
C GLY A 54 -1.30 -7.56 27.20
N LYS A 55 -0.74 -6.90 28.25
CA LYS A 55 -0.38 -5.47 28.20
C LYS A 55 0.74 -5.18 27.19
N LEU A 56 1.76 -6.04 27.14
CA LEU A 56 2.87 -5.89 26.18
C LEU A 56 2.39 -6.08 24.75
N LEU A 57 1.54 -7.08 24.50
CA LEU A 57 0.94 -7.32 23.19
C LEU A 57 0.11 -6.12 22.74
N SER A 58 -0.77 -5.62 23.61
CA SER A 58 -1.55 -4.40 23.36
C SER A 58 -0.66 -3.20 23.03
N ALA A 59 0.38 -2.96 23.85
CA ALA A 59 1.31 -1.86 23.64
C ALA A 59 2.09 -2.00 22.32
N ALA A 60 2.51 -3.21 21.97
CA ALA A 60 3.18 -3.49 20.70
C ALA A 60 2.27 -3.20 19.50
N GLU A 61 1.03 -3.68 19.53
CA GLU A 61 0.05 -3.40 18.45
C GLU A 61 -0.24 -1.90 18.32
N ILE A 62 -0.43 -1.20 19.45
CA ILE A 62 -0.62 0.26 19.44
C ILE A 62 0.60 0.96 18.83
N ALA A 63 1.81 0.57 19.20
CA ALA A 63 3.04 1.15 18.67
C ALA A 63 3.18 0.91 17.15
N VAL A 64 2.88 -0.28 16.67
CA VAL A 64 2.87 -0.62 15.24
C VAL A 64 1.83 0.23 14.51
N GLY A 65 0.59 0.28 15.02
CA GLY A 65 -0.50 1.05 14.43
C GLY A 65 -0.16 2.54 14.33
N LEU A 66 0.33 3.15 15.42
CA LEU A 66 0.76 4.54 15.43
C LEU A 66 1.93 4.81 14.48
N THR A 67 2.90 3.89 14.40
CA THR A 67 4.03 3.99 13.46
C THR A 67 3.56 4.04 12.01
N LEU A 68 2.55 3.25 11.67
CA LEU A 68 1.96 3.24 10.33
C LEU A 68 1.15 4.51 10.06
N LEU A 69 0.36 4.98 11.02
CA LEU A 69 -0.51 6.15 10.87
C LEU A 69 0.25 7.48 10.87
N THR A 70 1.43 7.53 11.49
CA THR A 70 2.23 8.76 11.60
C THR A 70 2.89 9.11 10.26
N PRO A 71 2.53 10.22 9.60
CA PRO A 71 3.02 10.56 8.26
C PRO A 71 4.51 10.87 8.22
N PHE A 72 5.09 11.32 9.33
CA PHE A 72 6.51 11.70 9.43
C PHE A 72 7.44 10.49 9.53
N VAL A 73 6.91 9.31 9.87
CA VAL A 73 7.72 8.08 9.92
C VAL A 73 8.07 7.63 8.50
N PRO A 74 9.37 7.42 8.18
CA PRO A 74 9.80 6.94 6.88
C PRO A 74 9.15 5.59 6.53
N SER A 75 8.72 5.40 5.28
CA SER A 75 8.04 4.16 4.86
C SER A 75 8.85 2.90 5.12
N ARG A 76 10.18 2.97 5.02
CA ARG A 76 11.06 1.83 5.32
C ARG A 76 11.01 1.44 6.80
N LEU A 77 11.01 2.43 7.71
CA LEU A 77 10.92 2.15 9.14
C LEU A 77 9.53 1.58 9.48
N ALA A 78 8.47 2.15 8.94
CA ALA A 78 7.12 1.61 9.08
C ALA A 78 7.01 0.17 8.52
N GLY A 79 7.65 -0.10 7.38
CA GLY A 79 7.74 -1.44 6.80
C GLY A 79 8.55 -2.42 7.64
N LEU A 80 9.64 -1.99 8.28
CA LEU A 80 10.43 -2.80 9.21
C LEU A 80 9.61 -3.20 10.44
N VAL A 81 8.96 -2.23 11.07
CA VAL A 81 8.13 -2.47 12.26
C VAL A 81 6.96 -3.39 11.93
N LEU A 82 6.26 -3.13 10.83
CA LEU A 82 5.17 -4.01 10.36
C LEU A 82 5.69 -5.40 9.99
N GLY A 83 6.87 -5.49 9.36
CA GLY A 83 7.48 -6.76 8.97
C GLY A 83 7.86 -7.63 10.17
N ALA A 84 8.42 -7.03 11.22
CA ALA A 84 8.72 -7.73 12.47
C ALA A 84 7.43 -8.25 13.13
N PHE A 85 6.40 -7.41 13.21
CA PHE A 85 5.11 -7.79 13.77
C PHE A 85 4.42 -8.89 12.95
N SER A 86 4.26 -8.70 11.65
CA SER A 86 3.61 -9.70 10.78
C SER A 86 4.42 -10.99 10.66
N GLY A 87 5.75 -10.90 10.70
CA GLY A 87 6.62 -12.08 10.74
C GLY A 87 6.39 -12.92 11.99
N GLY A 88 6.19 -12.27 13.15
CA GLY A 88 5.78 -12.94 14.38
C GLY A 88 4.44 -13.67 14.24
N MET A 89 3.43 -12.99 13.68
CA MET A 89 2.09 -13.55 13.46
C MET A 89 2.12 -14.74 12.48
N VAL A 90 2.84 -14.62 11.37
CA VAL A 90 3.01 -15.72 10.41
C VAL A 90 3.75 -16.90 11.05
N THR A 91 4.76 -16.63 11.88
CA THR A 91 5.47 -17.70 12.61
C THR A 91 4.55 -18.43 13.58
N MET A 92 3.69 -17.70 14.30
CA MET A 92 2.66 -18.30 15.15
C MET A 92 1.69 -19.18 14.34
N TYR A 93 1.22 -18.69 13.21
CA TYR A 93 0.36 -19.44 12.31
C TYR A 93 1.00 -20.78 11.89
N LEU A 94 2.25 -20.74 11.43
CA LEU A 94 2.94 -21.93 10.93
C LEU A 94 3.35 -22.92 12.03
N LYS A 95 3.56 -22.46 13.26
CA LYS A 95 4.02 -23.31 14.38
C LYS A 95 2.92 -23.78 15.32
N THR A 96 1.71 -23.22 15.21
CA THR A 96 0.60 -23.64 16.07
C THR A 96 -0.07 -24.90 15.48
N PRO A 97 -0.09 -26.02 16.22
CA PRO A 97 -0.71 -27.25 15.74
C PRO A 97 -2.20 -27.04 15.42
N GLY A 98 -2.65 -27.65 14.31
CA GLY A 98 -4.05 -27.59 13.88
C GLY A 98 -4.44 -26.33 13.09
N LEU A 99 -3.55 -25.36 12.90
CA LEU A 99 -3.81 -24.19 12.08
C LEU A 99 -3.45 -24.39 10.60
N THR A 100 -2.56 -25.34 10.31
CA THR A 100 -2.17 -25.70 8.95
C THR A 100 -2.65 -27.09 8.59
N GLU A 101 -2.91 -27.32 7.32
CA GLU A 101 -3.15 -28.65 6.74
C GLU A 101 -1.86 -29.49 6.80
N GLU A 102 -1.92 -30.75 6.37
CA GLU A 102 -0.77 -31.68 6.37
C GLU A 102 0.45 -31.15 5.62
N ASP A 103 0.27 -30.25 4.67
CA ASP A 103 1.37 -29.61 3.93
C ASP A 103 2.13 -28.53 4.72
N GLY A 104 1.66 -28.17 5.92
CA GLY A 104 2.27 -27.19 6.80
C GLY A 104 2.16 -25.73 6.29
N ILE A 105 1.37 -25.46 5.24
CA ILE A 105 1.27 -24.14 4.62
C ILE A 105 -0.18 -23.69 4.47
N ARG A 106 -1.06 -24.53 3.94
CA ARG A 106 -2.47 -24.19 3.73
C ARG A 106 -3.21 -24.09 5.06
N PRO A 107 -4.08 -23.09 5.24
CA PRO A 107 -4.83 -22.96 6.48
C PRO A 107 -5.97 -23.98 6.58
N THR A 108 -6.15 -24.53 7.77
CA THR A 108 -7.41 -25.16 8.16
C THR A 108 -8.49 -24.09 8.36
N ALA A 109 -9.73 -24.49 8.58
CA ALA A 109 -10.80 -23.58 8.95
C ALA A 109 -10.45 -22.73 10.20
N GLN A 110 -9.76 -23.34 11.18
CA GLN A 110 -9.29 -22.67 12.40
C GLN A 110 -8.08 -21.79 12.14
N GLY A 111 -7.22 -22.12 11.18
CA GLY A 111 -6.03 -21.36 10.82
C GLY A 111 -6.29 -20.15 9.95
N THR A 112 -7.42 -20.11 9.24
CA THR A 112 -7.77 -19.03 8.29
C THR A 112 -7.70 -17.62 8.93
N PRO A 113 -8.16 -17.38 10.18
CA PRO A 113 -8.07 -16.05 10.79
C PRO A 113 -6.64 -15.55 10.99
N LEU A 114 -5.65 -16.43 11.22
CA LEU A 114 -4.24 -16.07 11.35
C LEU A 114 -3.52 -16.04 9.99
N ALA A 115 -3.88 -16.96 9.09
CA ALA A 115 -3.28 -17.02 7.75
C ALA A 115 -3.43 -15.72 6.96
N LYS A 116 -4.52 -14.96 7.19
CA LYS A 116 -4.71 -13.63 6.56
C LYS A 116 -3.58 -12.66 6.89
N ASP A 117 -2.88 -12.84 8.00
CA ASP A 117 -1.81 -11.92 8.43
C ASP A 117 -0.60 -11.93 7.48
N VAL A 118 -0.53 -12.91 6.56
CA VAL A 118 0.42 -12.91 5.44
C VAL A 118 0.29 -11.65 4.57
N TRP A 119 -0.90 -11.04 4.50
CA TRP A 119 -1.09 -9.80 3.76
C TRP A 119 -0.33 -8.63 4.39
N MET A 120 -0.24 -8.58 5.71
CA MET A 120 0.56 -7.57 6.41
C MET A 120 2.04 -7.73 6.08
N ALA A 121 2.53 -8.97 5.95
CA ALA A 121 3.90 -9.23 5.50
C ALA A 121 4.13 -8.75 4.06
N GLY A 122 3.17 -8.93 3.16
CA GLY A 122 3.20 -8.38 1.79
C GLY A 122 3.22 -6.84 1.78
N ILE A 123 2.41 -6.19 2.63
CA ILE A 123 2.40 -4.74 2.77
C ILE A 123 3.74 -4.25 3.35
N ALA A 124 4.29 -4.92 4.35
CA ALA A 124 5.59 -4.60 4.93
C ALA A 124 6.70 -4.69 3.89
N ALA A 125 6.72 -5.75 3.09
CA ALA A 125 7.66 -5.91 1.97
C ALA A 125 7.51 -4.77 0.95
N SER A 126 6.31 -4.38 0.59
CA SER A 126 6.05 -3.25 -0.31
C SER A 126 6.63 -1.93 0.23
N LEU A 127 6.43 -1.67 1.53
CA LEU A 127 6.97 -0.46 2.18
C LEU A 127 8.50 -0.47 2.29
N LEU A 128 9.13 -1.65 2.47
CA LEU A 128 10.57 -1.83 2.55
C LEU A 128 11.26 -1.71 1.19
N LEU A 129 10.69 -2.36 0.17
CA LEU A 129 11.24 -2.43 -1.18
C LEU A 129 11.03 -1.13 -1.95
N ASP A 130 10.23 -0.20 -1.40
CA ASP A 130 10.06 1.10 -2.02
C ASP A 130 11.38 1.86 -2.08
N ARG A 131 12.15 1.56 -3.10
CA ARG A 131 13.27 2.40 -3.50
C ARG A 131 12.66 3.72 -3.96
N LYS A 132 13.15 4.84 -3.42
CA LYS A 132 13.05 6.13 -4.11
C LYS A 132 13.72 5.93 -5.47
N ASN A 133 13.01 5.34 -6.42
CA ASN A 133 13.31 5.57 -7.80
C ASN A 133 13.13 7.08 -7.97
N ARG A 134 14.21 7.83 -7.74
CA ARG A 134 14.49 8.96 -8.58
C ARG A 134 14.73 8.35 -9.97
N THR A 135 13.66 7.93 -10.60
CA THR A 135 13.57 8.11 -12.02
C THR A 135 13.71 9.62 -12.13
N LYS A 136 14.95 10.10 -12.27
CA LYS A 136 15.18 11.29 -13.03
C LYS A 136 14.46 10.94 -14.33
N ILE A 137 13.23 11.41 -14.48
CA ILE A 137 12.76 11.81 -15.77
C ILE A 137 13.84 12.82 -16.15
N LYS A 138 14.93 12.34 -16.73
CA LYS A 138 15.72 13.14 -17.63
C LYS A 138 14.67 13.56 -18.62
N GLU A 139 14.21 14.81 -18.45
CA GLU A 139 13.47 15.47 -19.49
C GLU A 139 14.11 15.03 -20.79
N VAL A 140 13.41 14.20 -21.55
CA VAL A 140 13.66 13.99 -22.96
C VAL A 140 13.14 15.26 -23.66
N THR A 141 13.40 16.40 -23.08
CA THR A 141 13.23 17.75 -23.64
C THR A 141 14.58 18.25 -24.18
N LYS A 142 15.46 17.36 -24.56
CA LYS A 142 16.30 17.57 -25.72
C LYS A 142 15.68 16.81 -26.88
N VAL A 143 14.49 17.19 -27.26
CA VAL A 143 14.18 17.23 -28.68
C VAL A 143 15.33 18.05 -29.26
N LYS A 144 16.37 17.35 -29.75
CA LYS A 144 17.32 17.89 -30.66
C LYS A 144 16.47 18.61 -31.70
N GLU A 145 16.51 19.95 -31.71
CA GLU A 145 15.91 20.69 -32.80
C GLU A 145 16.47 20.05 -34.08
N VAL A 146 15.65 19.19 -34.66
CA VAL A 146 15.92 18.71 -36.00
C VAL A 146 15.79 19.99 -36.80
N LYS A 147 16.91 20.56 -37.23
CA LYS A 147 16.93 21.67 -38.16
C LYS A 147 16.24 21.18 -39.40
N VAL A 148 14.91 21.37 -39.46
CA VAL A 148 14.12 21.08 -40.63
C VAL A 148 14.60 22.07 -41.71
N PRO A 149 15.06 21.61 -42.88
CA PRO A 149 15.50 22.49 -43.94
C PRO A 149 14.42 23.52 -44.25
N ALA A 150 14.83 24.76 -44.53
CA ALA A 150 13.92 25.90 -44.74
C ALA A 150 12.72 25.66 -45.69
N PRO A 151 12.82 24.88 -46.78
CA PRO A 151 11.70 24.60 -47.68
C PRO A 151 10.59 23.77 -47.04
N VAL A 152 10.93 22.90 -46.06
CA VAL A 152 9.93 22.08 -45.39
C VAL A 152 9.12 22.89 -44.36
N LYS A 153 9.73 23.93 -43.74
CA LYS A 153 9.01 24.86 -42.85
C LYS A 153 7.95 25.68 -43.59
N ALA A 154 8.24 26.10 -44.79
CA ALA A 154 7.30 26.86 -45.62
C ALA A 154 6.09 25.99 -46.06
N GLY A 155 6.32 24.71 -46.39
CA GLY A 155 5.26 23.79 -46.76
C GLY A 155 4.32 23.44 -45.63
N ALA A 156 4.87 23.20 -44.40
CA ALA A 156 4.07 22.87 -43.23
C ALA A 156 3.20 24.06 -42.76
N ALA A 157 3.72 25.29 -42.83
CA ALA A 157 2.96 26.48 -42.52
C ALA A 157 1.83 26.74 -43.54
N ALA A 158 2.06 26.52 -44.83
CA ALA A 158 1.05 26.66 -45.85
C ALA A 158 -0.09 25.65 -45.73
N VAL A 159 0.23 24.38 -45.37
CA VAL A 159 -0.77 23.34 -45.13
C VAL A 159 -1.62 23.66 -43.91
N ALA A 160 -1.02 24.12 -42.83
CA ALA A 160 -1.74 24.50 -41.60
C ALA A 160 -2.69 25.70 -41.83
N VAL A 161 -2.27 26.70 -42.60
CA VAL A 161 -3.09 27.88 -42.95
C VAL A 161 -4.24 27.48 -43.86
N LYS A 162 -4.03 26.55 -44.79
CA LYS A 162 -5.08 26.05 -45.70
C LYS A 162 -6.13 25.24 -44.91
N ALA A 163 -5.71 24.34 -44.02
CA ALA A 163 -6.61 23.58 -43.19
C ALA A 163 -7.46 24.48 -42.24
N ALA A 164 -6.86 25.50 -41.69
CA ALA A 164 -7.58 26.47 -40.83
C ALA A 164 -8.61 27.32 -41.62
N LYS A 165 -8.35 27.64 -42.87
CA LYS A 165 -9.29 28.35 -43.77
C LYS A 165 -10.47 27.43 -44.14
N ASP A 166 -10.22 26.18 -44.44
CA ASP A 166 -11.26 25.21 -44.85
C ASP A 166 -12.23 24.94 -43.67
N ILE A 167 -11.73 24.82 -42.44
CA ILE A 167 -12.55 24.66 -41.26
C ILE A 167 -13.44 25.89 -41.02
N LYS A 168 -12.91 27.09 -41.23
CA LYS A 168 -13.68 28.34 -41.05
C LYS A 168 -14.78 28.49 -42.11
N HIS A 169 -14.52 28.07 -43.31
CA HIS A 169 -15.50 28.14 -44.44
C HIS A 169 -16.64 27.11 -44.26
N HIS A 170 -16.36 25.96 -43.64
CA HIS A 170 -17.39 24.96 -43.32
C HIS A 170 -18.32 25.44 -42.20
N LYS A 171 -17.76 26.08 -41.19
CA LYS A 171 -18.53 26.61 -40.05
C LYS A 171 -19.45 27.77 -40.44
N ASP A 172 -19.02 28.61 -41.37
CA ASP A 172 -19.82 29.74 -41.88
C ASP A 172 -20.97 29.28 -42.80
N LYS A 173 -20.84 28.14 -43.50
CA LYS A 173 -21.92 27.52 -44.29
C LYS A 173 -23.01 26.94 -43.39
N ASP A 174 -22.64 26.17 -42.40
CA ASP A 174 -23.60 25.55 -41.46
C ASP A 174 -24.43 26.59 -40.70
N HIS A 175 -23.82 27.76 -40.42
CA HIS A 175 -24.52 28.86 -39.74
C HIS A 175 -25.49 29.64 -40.66
N LYS A 176 -25.27 29.62 -42.00
CA LYS A 176 -26.16 30.25 -42.98
C LYS A 176 -27.37 29.38 -43.30
N ASP A 177 -27.18 28.07 -43.35
CA ASP A 177 -28.24 27.12 -43.66
C ASP A 177 -29.23 26.96 -42.48
N SER A 178 -28.72 27.06 -41.24
CA SER A 178 -29.58 27.08 -40.04
C SER A 178 -30.46 28.33 -39.92
N LYS A 179 -30.11 29.47 -40.56
CA LYS A 179 -30.93 30.69 -40.56
C LYS A 179 -31.97 30.77 -41.65
N LYS A 180 -31.94 29.89 -42.65
CA LYS A 180 -32.93 29.83 -43.75
C LYS A 180 -34.06 28.85 -43.50
N SER A 181 -34.02 28.07 -42.39
CA SER A 181 -35.04 27.08 -42.02
C SER A 181 -35.91 27.53 -40.83
N LYS A 182 -36.03 28.82 -40.56
CA LYS A 182 -37.04 29.37 -39.64
C LYS A 182 -37.89 30.41 -40.32
#